data_40fba4f82e9fcb6537c4c81b5531d250
#
_entry.id   40fba4f82e9fcb6537c4c81b5531d250
#
_cell.length_a   1.000
_cell.length_b   1.000
_cell.length_c   1.000
_cell.angle_alpha   90.00
_cell.angle_beta   90.00
_cell.angle_gamma   90.00
#
_symmetry.space_group_name_H-M   'P 1'
#
loop_
_entity.id
_entity.type
_entity.pdbx_description
1 polymer ?
#
loop_
_entity_poly.entity_id
_entity_poly.type
_entity_poly.pdbx_seq_one_letter_code
_entity_poly.pdbx_strand_id
1 'polypeptide(L)'
;TLVGELKDKKGRTLETVSTHIGFRKVEIKDTPASEDEFGLAGRYYYVNGKTVKLKGVNRHETNPGVGHAITRKMMENEIMMMKRANINHVRNSHYPDDPYWYYLCNKYGIYLEDEANIESHEYYYGKASLSHPIEWKNAHVARVMEMVHANINNPSIVIWSLGNEAGPGQNFVAAYDALKVADKSRPVQYERNNDIVDMGSNQYPSISWVRGAVKGDYDIKYPFHISEYAHSMGNACGNLIDYWDAIES
;
A
#
# COMPACT_ATOMS: atom_id res chain seq x y z
N THR A 1 12.48 19.03 7.40
CA THR A 1 13.24 18.25 8.40
C THR A 1 12.86 18.72 9.79
N LEU A 2 12.54 17.79 10.68
CA LEU A 2 12.42 18.03 12.12
C LEU A 2 13.76 17.70 12.76
N VAL A 3 14.26 18.60 13.61
CA VAL A 3 15.53 18.41 14.33
C VAL A 3 15.26 18.51 15.82
N GLY A 4 15.67 17.49 16.56
CA GLY A 4 15.65 17.45 18.01
C GLY A 4 17.06 17.55 18.56
N GLU A 5 17.30 18.41 19.55
CA GLU A 5 18.58 18.53 20.24
C GLU A 5 18.40 18.16 21.72
N LEU A 6 19.18 17.21 22.19
CA LEU A 6 19.34 16.93 23.60
C LEU A 6 20.43 17.82 24.15
N LYS A 7 20.13 18.65 25.18
CA LYS A 7 21.06 19.57 25.80
C LYS A 7 21.28 19.24 27.27
N ASP A 8 22.50 19.44 27.75
CA ASP A 8 22.82 19.40 29.16
C ASP A 8 22.26 20.64 29.93
N LYS A 9 22.38 20.62 31.25
CA LYS A 9 21.92 21.73 32.13
C LYS A 9 22.63 23.07 31.83
N LYS A 10 23.75 23.06 31.09
CA LYS A 10 24.50 24.26 30.69
C LYS A 10 24.18 24.69 29.26
N GLY A 11 23.19 24.04 28.59
CA GLY A 11 22.77 24.35 27.24
C GLY A 11 23.68 23.80 26.14
N ARG A 12 24.65 22.93 26.46
CA ARG A 12 25.52 22.30 25.45
C ARG A 12 24.75 21.13 24.81
N THR A 13 24.74 21.07 23.49
CA THR A 13 24.16 19.97 22.74
C THR A 13 24.96 18.70 23.00
N LEU A 14 24.28 17.66 23.50
CA LEU A 14 24.81 16.32 23.73
C LEU A 14 24.55 15.40 22.52
N GLU A 15 23.37 15.54 21.92
CA GLU A 15 22.95 14.71 20.79
C GLU A 15 22.00 15.51 19.90
N THR A 16 22.05 15.23 18.60
CA THR A 16 21.11 15.77 17.62
C THR A 16 20.50 14.63 16.83
N VAL A 17 19.17 14.56 16.79
CA VAL A 17 18.40 13.60 16.01
C VAL A 17 17.61 14.37 14.96
N SER A 18 17.58 13.88 13.74
CA SER A 18 16.75 14.48 12.69
C SER A 18 15.92 13.46 11.93
N THR A 19 14.74 13.88 11.52
CA THR A 19 13.86 13.09 10.66
C THR A 19 13.18 13.99 9.63
N HIS A 20 12.79 13.39 8.51
CA HIS A 20 11.95 14.07 7.53
C HIS A 20 10.49 13.79 7.83
N ILE A 21 9.70 14.83 7.81
CA ILE A 21 8.24 14.74 7.91
C ILE A 21 7.60 15.46 6.72
N GLY A 22 6.38 15.09 6.39
CA GLY A 22 5.59 15.77 5.36
C GLY A 22 4.14 15.83 5.76
N PHE A 23 3.43 16.78 5.18
CA PHE A 23 2.00 16.96 5.39
C PHE A 23 1.27 16.58 4.11
N ARG A 24 0.24 15.76 4.27
CA ARG A 24 -0.68 15.42 3.19
C ARG A 24 -2.02 15.04 3.79
N LYS A 25 -3.05 15.11 2.98
CA LYS A 25 -4.39 14.65 3.32
C LYS A 25 -4.78 13.58 2.31
N VAL A 26 -5.16 12.42 2.81
CA VAL A 26 -5.71 11.32 2.01
C VAL A 26 -7.19 11.20 2.34
N GLU A 27 -8.05 11.10 1.34
CA GLU A 27 -9.49 11.00 1.51
C GLU A 27 -10.08 10.02 0.50
N ILE A 28 -11.08 9.29 0.95
CA ILE A 28 -12.01 8.56 0.08
C ILE A 28 -13.36 9.21 0.27
N LYS A 29 -13.94 9.74 -0.81
CA LYS A 29 -15.23 10.43 -0.72
C LYS A 29 -16.07 10.26 -1.96
N ASP A 30 -17.39 10.31 -1.75
CA ASP A 30 -18.35 10.36 -2.83
C ASP A 30 -18.25 11.72 -3.51
N THR A 31 -18.17 11.69 -4.83
CA THR A 31 -17.97 12.87 -5.68
C THR A 31 -19.12 12.95 -6.68
N PRO A 32 -19.91 14.02 -6.68
CA PRO A 32 -20.96 14.20 -7.68
C PRO A 32 -20.34 14.50 -9.06
N ALA A 33 -21.07 14.21 -10.12
CA ALA A 33 -20.61 14.44 -11.50
C ALA A 33 -20.22 15.91 -11.78
N SER A 34 -20.84 16.86 -11.07
CA SER A 34 -20.52 18.28 -11.19
C SER A 34 -19.17 18.70 -10.62
N GLU A 35 -18.56 17.84 -9.79
CA GLU A 35 -17.26 18.10 -9.14
C GLU A 35 -16.12 17.25 -9.74
N ASP A 36 -16.45 16.34 -10.66
CA ASP A 36 -15.47 15.49 -11.34
C ASP A 36 -15.06 16.10 -12.68
N GLU A 37 -13.77 16.04 -13.02
CA GLU A 37 -13.24 16.62 -14.27
C GLU A 37 -13.77 15.94 -15.53
N PHE A 38 -14.22 14.67 -15.42
CA PHE A 38 -14.81 13.90 -16.52
C PHE A 38 -16.34 13.86 -16.45
N GLY A 39 -16.96 14.54 -15.48
CA GLY A 39 -18.40 14.56 -15.31
C GLY A 39 -18.99 13.23 -14.83
N LEU A 40 -18.24 12.40 -14.14
CA LEU A 40 -18.63 11.09 -13.63
C LEU A 40 -18.85 11.16 -12.12
N ALA A 41 -20.03 10.75 -11.66
CA ALA A 41 -20.26 10.54 -10.24
C ALA A 41 -19.58 9.23 -9.78
N GLY A 42 -18.97 9.25 -8.59
CA GLY A 42 -18.32 8.06 -8.08
C GLY A 42 -17.70 8.25 -6.70
N ARG A 43 -17.09 7.21 -6.18
CA ARG A 43 -16.34 7.24 -4.93
C ARG A 43 -14.86 7.17 -5.25
N TYR A 44 -14.16 8.29 -5.06
CA TYR A 44 -12.79 8.46 -5.53
C TYR A 44 -11.78 8.61 -4.41
N TYR A 45 -10.54 8.33 -4.77
CA TYR A 45 -9.35 8.50 -3.94
C TYR A 45 -8.73 9.87 -4.18
N TYR A 46 -8.50 10.62 -3.10
CA TYR A 46 -7.94 11.97 -3.14
C TYR A 46 -6.65 12.06 -2.36
N VAL A 47 -5.69 12.79 -2.90
CA VAL A 47 -4.51 13.26 -2.18
C VAL A 47 -4.44 14.79 -2.30
N ASN A 48 -4.41 15.47 -1.16
CA ASN A 48 -4.37 16.93 -1.08
C ASN A 48 -5.49 17.62 -1.89
N GLY A 49 -6.68 17.03 -1.85
CA GLY A 49 -7.88 17.59 -2.52
C GLY A 49 -7.94 17.37 -4.03
N LYS A 50 -7.03 16.57 -4.60
CA LYS A 50 -7.07 16.17 -6.01
C LYS A 50 -7.32 14.68 -6.13
N THR A 51 -8.16 14.28 -7.08
CA THR A 51 -8.33 12.88 -7.44
C THR A 51 -7.02 12.30 -7.96
N VAL A 52 -6.72 11.10 -7.56
CA VAL A 52 -5.49 10.41 -7.97
C VAL A 52 -5.82 9.00 -8.46
N LYS A 53 -5.39 8.70 -9.68
CA LYS A 53 -5.33 7.32 -10.18
C LYS A 53 -3.95 6.77 -9.84
N LEU A 54 -3.91 5.74 -9.02
CA LEU A 54 -2.65 5.07 -8.64
C LEU A 54 -2.22 4.13 -9.76
N LYS A 55 -1.15 4.50 -10.47
CA LYS A 55 -0.55 3.72 -11.56
C LYS A 55 0.68 3.01 -11.00
N GLY A 56 0.45 1.82 -10.45
CA GLY A 56 1.40 1.16 -9.57
C GLY A 56 1.99 -0.13 -10.08
N VAL A 57 3.02 -0.54 -9.37
CA VAL A 57 3.67 -1.85 -9.48
C VAL A 57 3.88 -2.44 -8.09
N ASN A 58 4.00 -3.77 -8.02
CA ASN A 58 4.50 -4.45 -6.83
C ASN A 58 6.03 -4.51 -6.87
N ARG A 59 6.66 -4.34 -5.73
CA ARG A 59 8.11 -4.41 -5.57
C ARG A 59 8.48 -5.41 -4.48
N HIS A 60 9.30 -6.38 -4.82
CA HIS A 60 10.04 -7.16 -3.84
C HIS A 60 11.41 -6.51 -3.59
N GLU A 61 11.81 -6.42 -2.32
CA GLU A 61 13.16 -5.98 -1.96
C GLU A 61 14.18 -7.09 -2.22
N THR A 62 14.45 -7.35 -3.48
CA THR A 62 15.32 -8.44 -3.91
C THR A 62 16.04 -8.13 -5.21
N ASN A 63 17.16 -8.82 -5.41
CA ASN A 63 17.93 -8.78 -6.65
C ASN A 63 18.50 -10.17 -6.95
N PRO A 64 18.50 -10.63 -8.22
CA PRO A 64 18.98 -11.96 -8.57
C PRO A 64 20.42 -12.28 -8.15
N GLY A 65 21.28 -11.27 -8.03
CA GLY A 65 22.68 -11.46 -7.67
C GLY A 65 22.98 -11.47 -6.17
N VAL A 66 22.13 -10.84 -5.37
CA VAL A 66 22.41 -10.63 -3.93
C VAL A 66 21.23 -10.97 -3.00
N GLY A 67 20.13 -11.48 -3.53
CA GLY A 67 18.92 -11.74 -2.74
C GLY A 67 18.40 -10.47 -2.09
N HIS A 68 18.06 -10.52 -0.81
CA HIS A 68 17.58 -9.36 -0.04
C HIS A 68 18.68 -8.39 0.41
N ALA A 69 19.95 -8.67 0.14
CA ALA A 69 21.06 -7.76 0.49
C ALA A 69 21.23 -6.65 -0.57
N ILE A 70 20.16 -5.97 -0.90
CA ILE A 70 20.19 -4.90 -1.91
C ILE A 70 20.90 -3.64 -1.38
N THR A 71 21.50 -2.90 -2.29
CA THR A 71 22.24 -1.68 -1.96
C THR A 71 21.39 -0.44 -2.20
N ARG A 72 21.76 0.68 -1.57
CA ARG A 72 21.15 2.00 -1.85
C ARG A 72 21.16 2.33 -3.32
N LYS A 73 22.25 2.00 -4.03
CA LYS A 73 22.36 2.26 -5.47
C LYS A 73 21.36 1.46 -6.30
N MET A 74 21.06 0.23 -5.91
CA MET A 74 20.02 -0.57 -6.56
C MET A 74 18.65 0.08 -6.36
N MET A 75 18.29 0.47 -5.15
CA MET A 75 17.04 1.17 -4.85
C MET A 75 16.91 2.50 -5.63
N GLU A 76 18.00 3.28 -5.71
CA GLU A 76 18.02 4.51 -6.53
C GLU A 76 17.75 4.24 -8.01
N ASN A 77 18.32 3.17 -8.55
CA ASN A 77 18.09 2.79 -9.95
C ASN A 77 16.63 2.36 -10.17
N GLU A 78 16.06 1.57 -9.25
CA GLU A 78 14.66 1.12 -9.33
C GLU A 78 13.68 2.30 -9.32
N ILE A 79 13.83 3.23 -8.37
CA ILE A 79 12.92 4.37 -8.29
C ILE A 79 13.04 5.29 -9.52
N MET A 80 14.24 5.42 -10.08
CA MET A 80 14.43 6.16 -11.33
C MET A 80 13.81 5.47 -12.54
N MET A 81 13.80 4.13 -12.58
CA MET A 81 13.07 3.37 -13.60
C MET A 81 11.56 3.62 -13.48
N MET A 82 11.01 3.56 -12.27
CA MET A 82 9.60 3.86 -12.01
C MET A 82 9.23 5.27 -12.51
N LYS A 83 10.04 6.28 -12.18
CA LYS A 83 9.81 7.66 -12.64
C LYS A 83 9.84 7.79 -14.17
N ARG A 84 10.77 7.13 -14.84
CA ARG A 84 10.85 7.13 -16.32
C ARG A 84 9.67 6.44 -17.00
N ALA A 85 9.10 5.44 -16.32
CA ALA A 85 7.92 4.70 -16.79
C ALA A 85 6.58 5.39 -16.39
N ASN A 86 6.61 6.59 -15.82
CA ASN A 86 5.43 7.30 -15.29
C ASN A 86 4.64 6.51 -14.23
N ILE A 87 5.31 5.60 -13.53
CA ILE A 87 4.75 4.92 -12.37
C ILE A 87 4.69 5.94 -11.21
N ASN A 88 3.54 6.07 -10.58
CA ASN A 88 3.35 6.99 -9.46
C ASN A 88 3.08 6.29 -8.12
N HIS A 89 2.94 4.96 -8.14
CA HIS A 89 2.60 4.17 -6.97
C HIS A 89 3.42 2.88 -6.92
N VAL A 90 3.75 2.43 -5.71
CA VAL A 90 4.39 1.13 -5.48
C VAL A 90 3.81 0.48 -4.24
N ARG A 91 3.56 -0.82 -4.30
CA ARG A 91 3.23 -1.64 -3.15
C ARG A 91 4.48 -2.41 -2.72
N ASN A 92 4.84 -2.29 -1.44
CA ASN A 92 5.90 -3.07 -0.84
C ASN A 92 5.41 -4.51 -0.65
N SER A 93 5.66 -5.36 -1.62
CA SER A 93 5.22 -6.75 -1.58
C SER A 93 6.33 -7.64 -1.01
N HIS A 94 6.13 -8.41 0.04
CA HIS A 94 4.96 -8.45 0.92
C HIS A 94 5.43 -8.23 2.35
N TYR A 95 6.13 -7.16 2.60
CA TYR A 95 6.80 -6.82 3.88
C TYR A 95 7.29 -5.36 3.85
N PRO A 96 7.52 -4.74 5.01
CA PRO A 96 8.19 -3.45 5.07
C PRO A 96 9.62 -3.53 4.52
N ASP A 97 10.00 -2.53 3.74
CA ASP A 97 11.29 -2.42 3.07
C ASP A 97 12.36 -1.69 3.92
N ASP A 98 13.58 -1.59 3.40
CA ASP A 98 14.66 -0.79 4.00
C ASP A 98 14.24 0.67 4.19
N PRO A 99 14.56 1.34 5.31
CA PRO A 99 14.24 2.75 5.56
C PRO A 99 14.66 3.70 4.45
N TYR A 100 15.70 3.38 3.68
CA TYR A 100 16.14 4.20 2.56
C TYR A 100 15.15 4.18 1.39
N TRP A 101 14.39 3.10 1.21
CA TRP A 101 13.32 3.02 0.21
C TRP A 101 12.23 4.06 0.48
N TYR A 102 11.78 4.18 1.73
CA TYR A 102 10.79 5.20 2.12
C TYR A 102 11.31 6.61 1.91
N TYR A 103 12.59 6.86 2.24
CA TYR A 103 13.23 8.13 1.94
C TYR A 103 13.19 8.45 0.44
N LEU A 104 13.48 7.49 -0.42
CA LEU A 104 13.43 7.66 -1.88
C LEU A 104 12.00 7.93 -2.36
N CYS A 105 11.00 7.20 -1.87
CA CYS A 105 9.59 7.44 -2.20
C CYS A 105 9.16 8.86 -1.77
N ASN A 106 9.54 9.29 -0.57
CA ASN A 106 9.30 10.66 -0.10
C ASN A 106 9.98 11.71 -1.00
N LYS A 107 11.22 11.47 -1.40
CA LYS A 107 12.05 12.39 -2.19
C LYS A 107 11.55 12.53 -3.63
N TYR A 108 11.19 11.42 -4.26
CA TYR A 108 10.82 11.38 -5.69
C TYR A 108 9.31 11.47 -5.92
N GLY A 109 8.50 11.51 -4.86
CA GLY A 109 7.06 11.64 -4.95
C GLY A 109 6.41 10.39 -5.56
N ILE A 110 6.79 9.20 -5.10
CA ILE A 110 6.10 7.95 -5.38
C ILE A 110 5.16 7.68 -4.21
N TYR A 111 3.87 7.50 -4.49
CA TYR A 111 2.90 7.03 -3.51
C TYR A 111 3.23 5.60 -3.11
N LEU A 112 3.16 5.32 -1.83
CA LEU A 112 3.55 4.03 -1.27
C LEU A 112 2.36 3.37 -0.59
N GLU A 113 2.16 2.09 -0.89
CA GLU A 113 1.37 1.16 -0.11
C GLU A 113 2.33 0.30 0.69
N ASP A 114 2.31 0.51 2.01
CA ASP A 114 3.17 -0.23 2.91
C ASP A 114 2.43 -1.44 3.45
N GLU A 115 3.06 -2.61 3.38
CA GLU A 115 2.41 -3.88 3.67
C GLU A 115 3.07 -4.60 4.83
N ALA A 116 2.22 -5.08 5.75
CA ALA A 116 2.65 -5.90 6.87
C ALA A 116 3.12 -7.28 6.37
N ASN A 117 4.18 -7.80 6.98
CA ASN A 117 4.77 -9.08 6.61
C ASN A 117 3.93 -10.28 7.11
N ILE A 118 2.67 -10.32 6.65
CA ILE A 118 1.74 -11.42 6.92
C ILE A 118 1.41 -12.07 5.58
N GLU A 119 1.97 -13.22 5.37
CA GLU A 119 1.67 -14.11 4.26
C GLU A 119 1.70 -15.54 4.73
N SER A 120 0.67 -16.30 4.36
CA SER A 120 0.60 -17.73 4.69
C SER A 120 0.11 -18.58 3.52
N HIS A 121 0.29 -18.09 2.32
CA HIS A 121 -0.18 -18.56 1.02
C HIS A 121 -0.73 -20.00 0.97
N GLU A 122 0.06 -21.00 1.41
CA GLU A 122 -0.34 -22.40 1.48
C GLU A 122 -1.55 -22.63 2.41
N TYR A 123 -1.72 -21.79 3.43
CA TYR A 123 -2.78 -21.87 4.43
C TYR A 123 -3.81 -20.73 4.32
N TYR A 124 -3.89 -20.04 3.19
CA TYR A 124 -4.75 -18.86 3.10
C TYR A 124 -6.23 -19.16 2.80
N TYR A 125 -6.54 -20.41 2.46
CA TYR A 125 -7.90 -20.82 2.17
C TYR A 125 -8.58 -21.52 3.36
N GLY A 126 -9.83 -21.13 3.61
CA GLY A 126 -10.74 -21.83 4.51
C GLY A 126 -10.21 -21.95 5.95
N LYS A 127 -10.56 -23.07 6.58
CA LYS A 127 -10.30 -23.31 8.01
C LYS A 127 -8.84 -23.49 8.37
N ALA A 128 -7.99 -23.81 7.43
CA ALA A 128 -6.55 -24.00 7.66
C ALA A 128 -5.78 -22.67 7.80
N SER A 129 -6.40 -21.55 7.41
CA SER A 129 -5.75 -20.24 7.51
C SER A 129 -5.39 -19.87 8.94
N LEU A 130 -4.16 -19.40 9.15
CA LEU A 130 -3.66 -18.90 10.44
C LEU A 130 -4.39 -17.62 10.90
N SER A 131 -5.18 -17.01 10.04
CA SER A 131 -5.98 -15.83 10.38
C SER A 131 -7.19 -16.13 11.28
N HIS A 132 -7.59 -17.39 11.44
CA HIS A 132 -8.71 -17.80 12.27
C HIS A 132 -8.34 -18.15 13.72
N PRO A 133 -7.28 -18.96 14.02
CA PRO A 133 -6.96 -19.36 15.39
C PRO A 133 -6.54 -18.15 16.23
N ILE A 134 -7.14 -18.04 17.41
CA ILE A 134 -6.93 -16.91 18.33
C ILE A 134 -5.47 -16.79 18.80
N GLU A 135 -4.75 -17.90 18.84
CA GLU A 135 -3.34 -17.97 19.23
C GLU A 135 -2.44 -17.13 18.34
N TRP A 136 -2.84 -16.93 17.07
CA TRP A 136 -2.11 -16.12 16.10
C TRP A 136 -2.53 -14.63 16.09
N LYS A 137 -3.55 -14.26 16.86
CA LYS A 137 -4.06 -12.89 16.91
C LYS A 137 -2.97 -11.87 17.25
N ASN A 138 -2.22 -12.14 18.31
CA ASN A 138 -1.17 -11.20 18.75
C ASN A 138 -0.07 -11.04 17.71
N ALA A 139 0.28 -12.10 16.99
CA ALA A 139 1.27 -12.04 15.91
C ALA A 139 0.77 -11.18 14.72
N HIS A 140 -0.50 -11.32 14.32
CA HIS A 140 -1.08 -10.48 13.27
C HIS A 140 -1.09 -9.00 13.68
N VAL A 141 -1.59 -8.70 14.89
CA VAL A 141 -1.63 -7.33 15.40
C VAL A 141 -0.22 -6.75 15.52
N ALA A 142 0.74 -7.49 16.07
CA ALA A 142 2.11 -7.02 16.25
C ALA A 142 2.76 -6.65 14.92
N ARG A 143 2.70 -7.51 13.89
CA ARG A 143 3.30 -7.24 12.57
C ARG A 143 2.73 -5.98 11.92
N VAL A 144 1.41 -5.80 11.98
CA VAL A 144 0.77 -4.58 11.45
C VAL A 144 1.21 -3.36 12.25
N MET A 145 1.22 -3.43 13.58
CA MET A 145 1.55 -2.29 14.43
C MET A 145 3.04 -1.93 14.40
N GLU A 146 3.94 -2.89 14.24
CA GLU A 146 5.38 -2.65 14.05
C GLU A 146 5.64 -1.90 12.74
N MET A 147 4.98 -2.28 11.64
CA MET A 147 5.02 -1.55 10.38
C MET A 147 4.53 -0.10 10.56
N VAL A 148 3.36 0.07 11.17
CA VAL A 148 2.77 1.41 11.38
C VAL A 148 3.68 2.27 12.25
N HIS A 149 4.15 1.77 13.38
CA HIS A 149 5.01 2.53 14.28
C HIS A 149 6.34 2.94 13.66
N ALA A 150 6.94 2.05 12.86
CA ALA A 150 8.19 2.35 12.16
C ALA A 150 8.00 3.43 11.08
N ASN A 151 6.87 3.41 10.36
CA ASN A 151 6.75 4.09 9.08
C ASN A 151 5.70 5.22 9.05
N ILE A 152 4.95 5.45 10.13
CA ILE A 152 3.86 6.42 10.18
C ILE A 152 4.24 7.85 9.75
N ASN A 153 5.50 8.23 9.94
CA ASN A 153 6.00 9.57 9.60
C ASN A 153 6.37 9.75 8.12
N ASN A 154 6.29 8.69 7.30
CA ASN A 154 6.58 8.78 5.88
C ASN A 154 5.37 9.33 5.10
N PRO A 155 5.46 10.54 4.52
CA PRO A 155 4.33 11.13 3.80
C PRO A 155 4.00 10.45 2.49
N SER A 156 4.92 9.69 1.91
CA SER A 156 4.67 8.88 0.70
C SER A 156 3.69 7.75 0.94
N ILE A 157 3.60 7.22 2.17
CA ILE A 157 2.63 6.17 2.49
C ILE A 157 1.23 6.75 2.44
N VAL A 158 0.43 6.25 1.55
CA VAL A 158 -0.95 6.68 1.29
C VAL A 158 -1.97 5.57 1.50
N ILE A 159 -1.54 4.33 1.56
CA ILE A 159 -2.34 3.13 1.88
C ILE A 159 -1.55 2.26 2.85
N TRP A 160 -2.25 1.67 3.82
CA TRP A 160 -1.76 0.56 4.62
C TRP A 160 -2.34 -0.75 4.11
N SER A 161 -1.53 -1.78 3.98
CA SER A 161 -1.95 -3.13 3.66
C SER A 161 -1.74 -4.06 4.85
N LEU A 162 -2.77 -4.82 5.19
CA LEU A 162 -2.71 -5.73 6.36
C LEU A 162 -1.86 -6.98 6.09
N GLY A 163 -1.55 -7.26 4.83
CA GLY A 163 -0.79 -8.44 4.43
C GLY A 163 -1.21 -8.95 3.06
N ASN A 164 -0.71 -10.12 2.70
CA ASN A 164 -0.95 -10.77 1.44
C ASN A 164 -1.40 -12.22 1.64
N GLU A 165 -2.41 -12.67 0.89
CA GLU A 165 -2.83 -14.06 0.74
C GLU A 165 -2.80 -14.92 2.03
N ALA A 166 -3.39 -14.39 3.11
CA ALA A 166 -3.31 -15.00 4.43
C ALA A 166 -4.70 -15.30 5.04
N GLY A 167 -5.74 -15.36 4.22
CA GLY A 167 -7.11 -15.70 4.62
C GLY A 167 -7.91 -14.57 5.25
N PRO A 168 -9.23 -14.75 5.43
CA PRO A 168 -10.16 -13.70 5.81
C PRO A 168 -10.47 -13.62 7.31
N GLY A 169 -9.68 -14.26 8.16
CA GLY A 169 -10.04 -14.56 9.55
C GLY A 169 -10.07 -13.37 10.51
N GLN A 170 -10.60 -13.62 11.70
CA GLN A 170 -10.81 -12.63 12.78
C GLN A 170 -9.53 -11.93 13.25
N ASN A 171 -8.36 -12.52 13.04
CA ASN A 171 -7.09 -11.91 13.42
C ASN A 171 -6.80 -10.66 12.59
N PHE A 172 -7.26 -10.59 11.34
CA PHE A 172 -7.19 -9.38 10.52
C PHE A 172 -8.17 -8.29 10.98
N VAL A 173 -9.36 -8.68 11.50
CA VAL A 173 -10.25 -7.70 12.14
C VAL A 173 -9.55 -7.01 13.29
N ALA A 174 -8.91 -7.78 14.18
CA ALA A 174 -8.17 -7.23 15.31
C ALA A 174 -6.98 -6.36 14.89
N ALA A 175 -6.27 -6.75 13.83
CA ALA A 175 -5.16 -5.97 13.28
C ALA A 175 -5.65 -4.65 12.65
N TYR A 176 -6.75 -4.67 11.90
CA TYR A 176 -7.39 -3.47 11.36
C TYR A 176 -7.81 -2.51 12.47
N ASP A 177 -8.51 -3.01 13.50
CA ASP A 177 -8.96 -2.18 14.63
C ASP A 177 -7.78 -1.50 15.33
N ALA A 178 -6.71 -2.24 15.60
CA ALA A 178 -5.49 -1.70 16.22
C ALA A 178 -4.84 -0.61 15.34
N LEU A 179 -4.74 -0.86 14.03
CA LEU A 179 -4.21 0.11 13.08
C LEU A 179 -5.05 1.39 13.06
N LYS A 180 -6.38 1.27 13.00
CA LYS A 180 -7.28 2.45 12.95
C LYS A 180 -7.29 3.26 14.26
N VAL A 181 -6.91 2.65 15.38
CA VAL A 181 -6.63 3.41 16.62
C VAL A 181 -5.38 4.25 16.48
N ALA A 182 -4.31 3.71 15.87
CA ALA A 182 -3.02 4.37 15.71
C ALA A 182 -3.02 5.41 14.57
N ASP A 183 -3.63 5.08 13.43
CA ASP A 183 -3.68 5.96 12.26
C ASP A 183 -5.04 5.94 11.56
N LYS A 184 -5.75 7.06 11.65
CA LYS A 184 -7.02 7.30 10.95
C LYS A 184 -6.84 8.11 9.66
N SER A 185 -5.62 8.53 9.35
CA SER A 185 -5.35 9.45 8.24
C SER A 185 -5.15 8.76 6.88
N ARG A 186 -5.01 7.43 6.89
CA ARG A 186 -4.80 6.63 5.69
C ARG A 186 -5.84 5.52 5.60
N PRO A 187 -6.29 5.19 4.37
CA PRO A 187 -7.11 4.01 4.15
C PRO A 187 -6.29 2.74 4.30
N VAL A 188 -7.01 1.67 4.57
CA VAL A 188 -6.49 0.31 4.71
C VAL A 188 -7.09 -0.56 3.63
N GLN A 189 -6.27 -1.41 3.01
CA GLN A 189 -6.71 -2.44 2.09
C GLN A 189 -6.28 -3.84 2.58
N TYR A 190 -7.01 -4.86 2.16
CA TYR A 190 -6.67 -6.27 2.28
C TYR A 190 -7.59 -7.10 1.38
N GLU A 191 -7.05 -7.74 0.36
CA GLU A 191 -7.82 -8.36 -0.72
C GLU A 191 -8.64 -9.60 -0.30
N ARG A 192 -8.29 -10.23 0.82
CA ARG A 192 -9.01 -11.43 1.30
C ARG A 192 -10.17 -11.12 2.23
N ASN A 193 -10.32 -9.87 2.68
CA ASN A 193 -11.44 -9.46 3.50
C ASN A 193 -11.81 -7.99 3.27
N ASN A 194 -12.46 -7.71 2.16
CA ASN A 194 -12.89 -6.36 1.78
C ASN A 194 -13.91 -5.75 2.75
N ASP A 195 -14.64 -6.56 3.51
CA ASP A 195 -15.70 -6.08 4.39
C ASP A 195 -15.17 -5.26 5.57
N ILE A 196 -13.97 -5.62 6.07
CA ILE A 196 -13.38 -4.98 7.24
C ILE A 196 -12.52 -3.75 6.92
N VAL A 197 -12.12 -3.54 5.66
CA VAL A 197 -11.18 -2.49 5.25
C VAL A 197 -11.86 -1.32 4.57
N ASP A 198 -11.11 -0.23 4.34
CA ASP A 198 -11.66 1.04 3.86
C ASP A 198 -11.94 1.06 2.36
N MET A 199 -11.27 0.24 1.57
CA MET A 199 -11.39 0.17 0.11
C MET A 199 -11.42 -1.29 -0.37
N GLY A 200 -12.12 -1.53 -1.48
CA GLY A 200 -12.16 -2.86 -2.09
C GLY A 200 -10.85 -3.20 -2.79
N SER A 201 -10.52 -4.48 -2.83
CA SER A 201 -9.32 -4.97 -3.51
C SER A 201 -9.52 -6.36 -4.09
N ASN A 202 -8.79 -6.66 -5.17
CA ASN A 202 -8.74 -7.97 -5.79
C ASN A 202 -7.35 -8.23 -6.37
N GLN A 203 -7.01 -9.50 -6.51
CA GLN A 203 -5.81 -9.98 -7.20
C GLN A 203 -6.21 -10.67 -8.49
N TYR A 204 -5.46 -10.40 -9.57
CA TYR A 204 -5.61 -11.04 -10.87
C TYR A 204 -7.06 -11.12 -11.40
N PRO A 205 -7.86 -10.05 -11.33
CA PRO A 205 -9.17 -10.06 -11.96
C PRO A 205 -9.01 -10.24 -13.46
N SER A 206 -9.97 -10.92 -14.10
CA SER A 206 -9.97 -10.97 -15.57
C SER A 206 -10.24 -9.59 -16.17
N ILE A 207 -9.76 -9.33 -17.38
CA ILE A 207 -9.98 -8.06 -18.08
C ILE A 207 -11.49 -7.79 -18.26
N SER A 208 -12.29 -8.84 -18.54
CA SER A 208 -13.75 -8.72 -18.62
C SER A 208 -14.38 -8.29 -17.29
N TRP A 209 -13.87 -8.82 -16.18
CA TRP A 209 -14.31 -8.40 -14.85
C TRP A 209 -13.95 -6.92 -14.58
N VAL A 210 -12.74 -6.49 -14.94
CA VAL A 210 -12.34 -5.08 -14.78
C VAL A 210 -13.27 -4.14 -15.56
N ARG A 211 -13.63 -4.49 -16.80
CA ARG A 211 -14.61 -3.73 -17.60
C ARG A 211 -15.98 -3.64 -16.95
N GLY A 212 -16.46 -4.72 -16.35
CA GLY A 212 -17.72 -4.71 -15.58
C GLY A 212 -17.61 -3.87 -14.31
N ALA A 213 -16.49 -3.96 -13.58
CA ALA A 213 -16.25 -3.16 -12.39
C ALA A 213 -16.24 -1.65 -12.70
N VAL A 214 -15.57 -1.24 -13.77
CA VAL A 214 -15.55 0.18 -14.22
C VAL A 214 -16.97 0.68 -14.55
N LYS A 215 -17.81 -0.18 -15.11
CA LYS A 215 -19.22 0.18 -15.43
C LYS A 215 -20.16 0.14 -14.22
N GLY A 216 -19.70 -0.35 -13.07
CA GLY A 216 -20.54 -0.49 -11.89
C GLY A 216 -21.44 -1.74 -11.89
N ASP A 217 -21.10 -2.77 -12.68
CA ASP A 217 -21.91 -3.99 -12.81
C ASP A 217 -21.87 -4.88 -11.55
N TYR A 218 -21.00 -4.58 -10.59
CA TYR A 218 -20.80 -5.39 -9.40
C TYR A 218 -21.02 -4.58 -8.12
N ASP A 219 -21.57 -5.23 -7.11
CA ASP A 219 -21.65 -4.70 -5.75
C ASP A 219 -20.28 -4.88 -5.05
N ILE A 220 -19.38 -3.93 -5.29
CA ILE A 220 -18.03 -3.90 -4.72
C ILE A 220 -17.77 -2.57 -4.00
N LYS A 221 -16.84 -2.61 -3.05
CA LYS A 221 -16.46 -1.40 -2.31
C LYS A 221 -15.53 -0.51 -3.15
N TYR A 222 -15.96 0.70 -3.45
CA TYR A 222 -15.15 1.69 -4.15
C TYR A 222 -14.47 2.68 -3.18
N PRO A 223 -13.34 3.33 -3.53
CA PRO A 223 -12.58 3.05 -4.75
C PRO A 223 -12.04 1.62 -4.71
N PHE A 224 -11.89 1.02 -5.88
CA PHE A 224 -11.44 -0.35 -5.99
C PHE A 224 -9.97 -0.41 -6.36
N HIS A 225 -9.20 -1.22 -5.64
CA HIS A 225 -7.77 -1.40 -5.83
C HIS A 225 -7.50 -2.78 -6.45
N ILE A 226 -6.72 -2.81 -7.52
CA ILE A 226 -6.19 -4.06 -8.07
C ILE A 226 -4.79 -4.22 -7.50
N SER A 227 -4.67 -5.01 -6.43
CA SER A 227 -3.40 -5.18 -5.72
C SER A 227 -2.36 -5.95 -6.53
N GLU A 228 -2.82 -6.83 -7.44
CA GLU A 228 -1.97 -7.57 -8.35
C GLU A 228 -2.66 -7.82 -9.70
N TYR A 229 -1.94 -7.58 -10.81
CA TYR A 229 -2.39 -7.82 -12.17
C TYR A 229 -1.18 -7.95 -13.11
N ALA A 230 -1.41 -8.40 -14.34
CA ALA A 230 -0.38 -8.54 -15.39
C ALA A 230 0.89 -9.24 -14.88
N HIS A 231 0.71 -10.37 -14.21
CA HIS A 231 1.77 -11.15 -13.59
C HIS A 231 2.87 -11.51 -14.60
N SER A 232 4.13 -11.26 -14.24
CA SER A 232 5.30 -11.50 -15.10
C SER A 232 6.24 -12.52 -14.47
N MET A 233 5.83 -13.77 -14.40
CA MET A 233 6.65 -14.88 -13.92
C MET A 233 7.22 -15.67 -15.10
N GLY A 234 8.53 -15.94 -15.09
CA GLY A 234 9.23 -16.57 -16.20
C GLY A 234 9.17 -15.70 -17.46
N ASN A 235 8.69 -16.27 -18.57
CA ASN A 235 8.52 -15.56 -19.84
C ASN A 235 7.11 -14.96 -20.03
N ALA A 236 6.28 -14.99 -19.02
CA ALA A 236 4.94 -14.42 -19.08
C ALA A 236 5.00 -12.91 -18.79
N CYS A 237 4.78 -12.08 -19.80
CA CYS A 237 4.52 -10.66 -19.69
C CYS A 237 3.16 -10.41 -20.30
N GLY A 238 2.08 -10.49 -19.47
CA GLY A 238 0.78 -10.59 -20.06
C GLY A 238 -0.08 -9.33 -19.95
N ASN A 239 -0.57 -8.86 -21.11
CA ASN A 239 -1.80 -8.09 -21.22
C ASN A 239 -1.85 -6.74 -20.45
N LEU A 240 -0.69 -6.12 -20.18
CA LEU A 240 -0.66 -4.86 -19.45
C LEU A 240 -1.52 -3.78 -20.12
N ILE A 241 -1.43 -3.66 -21.44
CA ILE A 241 -2.21 -2.70 -22.21
C ILE A 241 -3.72 -3.00 -22.13
N ASP A 242 -4.10 -4.27 -22.20
CA ASP A 242 -5.51 -4.67 -22.16
C ASP A 242 -6.15 -4.35 -20.78
N TYR A 243 -5.38 -4.48 -19.69
CA TYR A 243 -5.81 -4.05 -18.36
C TYR A 243 -6.02 -2.54 -18.32
N TRP A 244 -5.07 -1.74 -18.85
CA TRP A 244 -5.20 -0.28 -18.82
C TRP A 244 -6.31 0.22 -19.73
N ASP A 245 -6.51 -0.39 -20.89
CA ASP A 245 -7.67 -0.11 -21.76
C ASP A 245 -9.00 -0.42 -21.05
N ALA A 246 -9.02 -1.45 -20.21
CA ALA A 246 -10.21 -1.77 -19.40
C ALA A 246 -10.41 -0.82 -18.22
N ILE A 247 -9.34 -0.36 -17.58
CA ILE A 247 -9.38 0.58 -16.45
C ILE A 247 -9.78 2.00 -16.90
N GLU A 248 -9.45 2.37 -18.14
CA GLU A 248 -9.70 3.71 -18.69
C GLU A 248 -10.93 3.77 -19.62
N SER A 249 -11.71 2.67 -19.74
CA SER A 249 -12.86 2.55 -20.66
C SER A 249 -14.16 3.26 -20.20
#